data_21746b39254bf00100fc6b26749a9593
#
_entry.id   21746b39254bf00100fc6b26749a9593
#
_cell.length_a   1.000
_cell.length_b   1.000
_cell.length_c   1.000
_cell.angle_alpha   90.00
_cell.angle_beta   90.00
_cell.angle_gamma   90.00
#
_symmetry.space_group_name_H-M   'P 1'
#
loop_
_entity.id
_entity.type
_entity.pdbx_description
1 polymer ?
#
loop_
_entity_poly.entity_id
_entity_poly.type
_entity_poly.pdbx_seq_one_letter_code
_entity_poly.pdbx_strand_id
1 'polypeptide(L)'
;MKSSLTLKERLQDRFRGAILGAAVGSALGFPHSGSSRIFMRALGNEAVDGYVRHRSGYFPAGQHGAAVQLLSLASRSIAKEGMIRESSIVEEWIPLWRENRMIERLNDVDGAMSRWLRQGSSARGCACPPGEDGASALICSLLVGLWCHDSPEELNENIDRLTSITHEDPKVRAVNAAMATVIAHCLTHHEIVLGEVLDSAATAADRIDSLVADSIQMIPGMLTLNEKDAFLQLASVGD
;
A
#
# COMPACT_ATOMS: atom_id res chain seq x y z
N MET A 1 -38.33 3.09 5.54
CA MET A 1 -37.83 2.21 4.47
C MET A 1 -36.47 2.71 4.04
N LYS A 2 -35.36 2.00 4.34
CA LYS A 2 -34.04 2.32 3.77
C LYS A 2 -34.06 1.84 2.32
N SER A 3 -33.97 2.75 1.36
CA SER A 3 -33.78 2.42 -0.04
C SER A 3 -32.53 1.53 -0.15
N SER A 4 -32.66 0.32 -0.69
CA SER A 4 -31.50 -0.52 -0.96
C SER A 4 -30.69 0.13 -2.07
N LEU A 5 -29.43 0.49 -1.78
CA LEU A 5 -28.49 1.00 -2.76
C LEU A 5 -28.38 0.03 -3.94
N THR A 6 -28.27 0.58 -5.15
CA THR A 6 -27.95 -0.20 -6.35
C THR A 6 -26.53 -0.79 -6.25
N LEU A 7 -26.22 -1.81 -7.03
CA LEU A 7 -24.87 -2.41 -7.06
C LEU A 7 -23.79 -1.35 -7.37
N LYS A 8 -24.08 -0.44 -8.30
CA LYS A 8 -23.18 0.65 -8.67
C LYS A 8 -22.93 1.63 -7.51
N GLU A 9 -23.97 2.01 -6.77
CA GLU A 9 -23.86 2.91 -5.62
C GLU A 9 -23.04 2.25 -4.50
N ARG A 10 -23.25 0.95 -4.23
CA ARG A 10 -22.44 0.22 -3.24
C ARG A 10 -20.98 0.14 -3.63
N LEU A 11 -20.68 -0.11 -4.90
CA LEU A 11 -19.30 -0.15 -5.37
C LEU A 11 -18.64 1.23 -5.23
N GLN A 12 -19.33 2.30 -5.62
CA GLN A 12 -18.84 3.68 -5.43
C GLN A 12 -18.55 4.00 -3.96
N ASP A 13 -19.42 3.57 -3.05
CA ASP A 13 -19.22 3.77 -1.61
C ASP A 13 -17.99 3.00 -1.09
N ARG A 14 -17.76 1.78 -1.57
CA ARG A 14 -16.58 0.99 -1.22
C ARG A 14 -15.29 1.64 -1.75
N PHE A 15 -15.30 2.15 -2.98
CA PHE A 15 -14.17 2.91 -3.53
C PHE A 15 -13.83 4.14 -2.69
N ARG A 16 -14.85 4.93 -2.35
CA ARG A 16 -14.68 6.10 -1.47
C ARG A 16 -14.17 5.69 -0.10
N GLY A 17 -14.74 4.64 0.47
CA GLY A 17 -14.33 4.09 1.76
C GLY A 17 -12.85 3.65 1.76
N ALA A 18 -12.39 2.98 0.72
CA ALA A 18 -10.99 2.54 0.61
C ALA A 18 -10.02 3.72 0.54
N ILE A 19 -10.30 4.72 -0.30
CA ILE A 19 -9.44 5.92 -0.44
C ILE A 19 -9.46 6.76 0.85
N LEU A 20 -10.63 6.99 1.43
CA LEU A 20 -10.76 7.73 2.69
C LEU A 20 -10.11 6.96 3.85
N GLY A 21 -10.30 5.64 3.90
CA GLY A 21 -9.66 4.78 4.89
C GLY A 21 -8.14 4.85 4.84
N ALA A 22 -7.56 4.85 3.64
CA ALA A 22 -6.12 5.03 3.45
C ALA A 22 -5.65 6.40 3.94
N ALA A 23 -6.40 7.47 3.63
CA ALA A 23 -6.07 8.82 4.10
C ALA A 23 -6.18 8.95 5.63
N VAL A 24 -7.24 8.40 6.23
CA VAL A 24 -7.45 8.36 7.69
C VAL A 24 -6.35 7.55 8.36
N GLY A 25 -6.07 6.34 7.88
CA GLY A 25 -5.01 5.49 8.43
C GLY A 25 -3.64 6.16 8.35
N SER A 26 -3.35 6.81 7.21
CA SER A 26 -2.12 7.59 7.07
C SER A 26 -2.07 8.78 8.04
N ALA A 27 -3.17 9.48 8.26
CA ALA A 27 -3.22 10.63 9.18
C ALA A 27 -3.11 10.21 10.65
N LEU A 28 -3.54 9.00 11.00
CA LEU A 28 -3.33 8.41 12.33
C LEU A 28 -1.89 7.92 12.51
N GLY A 29 -1.31 7.29 11.49
CA GLY A 29 0.03 6.71 11.55
C GLY A 29 1.17 7.72 11.37
N PHE A 30 0.99 8.74 10.53
CA PHE A 30 2.04 9.69 10.18
C PHE A 30 2.70 10.40 11.38
N PRO A 31 1.98 10.85 12.41
CA PRO A 31 2.62 11.46 13.59
C PRO A 31 3.62 10.56 14.30
N HIS A 32 3.48 9.26 14.14
CA HIS A 32 4.27 8.21 14.78
C HIS A 32 5.35 7.62 13.86
N SER A 33 5.44 8.08 12.62
CA SER A 33 6.44 7.62 11.65
C SER A 33 7.86 7.74 12.23
N GLY A 34 8.65 6.67 12.11
CA GLY A 34 10.00 6.58 12.68
C GLY A 34 10.07 6.56 14.21
N SER A 35 8.95 6.38 14.91
CA SER A 35 8.96 6.21 16.36
C SER A 35 9.45 4.83 16.77
N SER A 36 10.19 4.76 17.88
CA SER A 36 10.65 3.47 18.41
C SER A 36 9.48 2.65 18.96
N ARG A 37 9.63 1.30 18.93
CA ARG A 37 8.65 0.38 19.54
C ARG A 37 8.40 0.67 21.02
N ILE A 38 9.45 1.09 21.75
CA ILE A 38 9.36 1.42 23.17
C ILE A 38 8.46 2.65 23.35
N PHE A 39 8.65 3.69 22.53
CA PHE A 39 7.82 4.89 22.55
C PHE A 39 6.37 4.58 22.25
N MET A 40 6.10 3.79 21.19
CA MET A 40 4.74 3.39 20.82
C MET A 40 4.04 2.60 21.92
N ARG A 41 4.76 1.69 22.60
CA ARG A 41 4.22 0.97 23.75
C ARG A 41 3.89 1.88 24.94
N ALA A 42 4.69 2.92 25.17
CA ALA A 42 4.44 3.88 26.23
C ALA A 42 3.20 4.73 25.99
N LEU A 43 2.87 5.01 24.71
CA LEU A 43 1.64 5.72 24.33
C LEU A 43 0.40 4.84 24.48
N GLY A 44 0.56 3.51 24.39
CA GLY A 44 -0.57 2.57 24.47
C GLY A 44 -1.64 2.89 23.40
N ASN A 45 -2.91 2.76 23.79
CA ASN A 45 -4.04 3.00 22.89
C ASN A 45 -4.19 4.48 22.47
N GLU A 46 -3.66 5.42 23.25
CA GLU A 46 -3.72 6.86 22.94
C GLU A 46 -3.05 7.20 21.59
N ALA A 47 -2.14 6.34 21.12
CA ALA A 47 -1.47 6.52 19.85
C ALA A 47 -2.42 6.52 18.63
N VAL A 48 -3.59 5.87 18.74
CA VAL A 48 -4.54 5.68 17.63
C VAL A 48 -5.96 6.14 17.93
N ASP A 49 -6.22 6.68 19.12
CA ASP A 49 -7.55 7.12 19.54
C ASP A 49 -8.01 8.43 18.87
N GLY A 50 -7.12 9.11 18.17
CA GLY A 50 -7.45 10.36 17.49
C GLY A 50 -6.29 10.98 16.72
N TYR A 51 -6.58 12.06 16.02
CA TYR A 51 -5.56 12.80 15.29
C TYR A 51 -4.71 13.64 16.26
N VAL A 52 -3.41 13.42 16.21
CA VAL A 52 -2.44 14.19 17.00
C VAL A 52 -1.49 14.96 16.09
N ARG A 53 -0.82 15.99 16.64
CA ARG A 53 0.23 16.70 15.91
C ARG A 53 1.43 15.80 15.70
N HIS A 54 2.06 15.93 14.54
CA HIS A 54 3.36 15.29 14.31
C HIS A 54 4.40 15.84 15.30
N ARG A 55 5.26 14.96 15.80
CA ARG A 55 6.27 15.28 16.83
C ARG A 55 7.24 16.39 16.45
N SER A 56 7.45 16.67 15.15
CA SER A 56 8.27 17.79 14.69
C SER A 56 7.62 19.15 14.97
N GLY A 57 6.33 19.19 15.25
CA GLY A 57 5.56 20.43 15.44
C GLY A 57 5.17 21.14 14.13
N TYR A 58 5.72 20.73 12.98
CA TYR A 58 5.47 21.38 11.69
C TYR A 58 4.13 20.98 11.06
N PHE A 59 3.62 19.81 11.38
CA PHE A 59 2.40 19.29 10.77
C PHE A 59 1.24 19.28 11.75
N PRO A 60 0.06 19.78 11.33
CA PRO A 60 -1.13 19.80 12.18
C PRO A 60 -1.66 18.38 12.44
N ALA A 61 -2.55 18.26 13.43
CA ALA A 61 -3.31 17.04 13.65
C ALA A 61 -4.16 16.71 12.40
N GLY A 62 -4.21 15.45 12.01
CA GLY A 62 -4.94 14.99 10.82
C GLY A 62 -4.16 15.14 9.51
N GLN A 63 -2.90 15.58 9.54
CA GLN A 63 -2.04 15.58 8.37
C GLN A 63 -1.69 14.15 7.97
N HIS A 64 -1.98 13.77 6.72
CA HIS A 64 -1.52 12.49 6.15
C HIS A 64 -0.07 12.57 5.67
N GLY A 65 0.60 11.43 5.50
CA GLY A 65 1.96 11.33 4.99
C GLY A 65 2.06 11.45 3.45
N ALA A 66 3.29 11.38 2.94
CA ALA A 66 3.61 11.48 1.51
C ALA A 66 2.97 10.37 0.67
N ALA A 67 2.76 9.19 1.23
CA ALA A 67 2.11 8.07 0.56
C ALA A 67 0.74 8.46 -0.04
N VAL A 68 -0.07 9.22 0.71
CA VAL A 68 -1.38 9.69 0.22
C VAL A 68 -1.26 10.78 -0.84
N GLN A 69 -0.20 11.61 -0.79
CA GLN A 69 0.08 12.56 -1.88
C GLN A 69 0.35 11.82 -3.19
N LEU A 70 1.23 10.80 -3.15
CA LEU A 70 1.58 9.98 -4.32
C LEU A 70 0.36 9.21 -4.85
N LEU A 71 -0.43 8.62 -3.93
CA LEU A 71 -1.69 7.96 -4.26
C LEU A 71 -2.65 8.88 -5.01
N SER A 72 -2.83 10.11 -4.52
CA SER A 72 -3.73 11.09 -5.13
C SER A 72 -3.28 11.50 -6.54
N LEU A 73 -1.97 11.72 -6.72
CA LEU A 73 -1.41 12.06 -8.03
C LEU A 73 -1.54 10.90 -9.02
N ALA A 74 -1.23 9.67 -8.59
CA ALA A 74 -1.35 8.49 -9.42
C ALA A 74 -2.82 8.21 -9.79
N SER A 75 -3.75 8.34 -8.84
CA SER A 75 -5.19 8.20 -9.11
C SER A 75 -5.67 9.20 -10.15
N ARG A 76 -5.19 10.45 -10.10
CA ARG A 76 -5.51 11.49 -11.08
C ARG A 76 -4.97 11.14 -12.47
N SER A 77 -3.74 10.63 -12.55
CA SER A 77 -3.14 10.16 -13.80
C SER A 77 -3.96 9.05 -14.43
N ILE A 78 -4.31 8.03 -13.65
CA ILE A 78 -5.13 6.90 -14.11
C ILE A 78 -6.51 7.37 -14.57
N ALA A 79 -7.17 8.24 -13.80
CA ALA A 79 -8.49 8.77 -14.17
C ALA A 79 -8.46 9.60 -15.48
N LYS A 80 -7.37 10.31 -15.75
CA LYS A 80 -7.18 11.10 -16.96
C LYS A 80 -6.93 10.21 -18.19
N GLU A 81 -6.13 9.15 -18.04
CA GLU A 81 -5.72 8.29 -19.14
C GLU A 81 -6.65 7.10 -19.37
N GLY A 82 -7.47 6.74 -18.38
CA GLY A 82 -8.32 5.56 -18.42
C GLY A 82 -7.55 4.24 -18.33
N MET A 83 -6.26 4.30 -17.94
CA MET A 83 -5.39 3.13 -17.80
C MET A 83 -4.22 3.42 -16.85
N ILE A 84 -3.63 2.36 -16.34
CA ILE A 84 -2.39 2.43 -15.55
C ILE A 84 -1.20 2.53 -16.51
N ARG A 85 -0.48 3.65 -16.43
CA ARG A 85 0.75 3.88 -17.21
C ARG A 85 1.83 4.44 -16.29
N GLU A 86 2.92 3.70 -16.12
CA GLU A 86 4.01 4.03 -15.18
C GLU A 86 4.62 5.39 -15.48
N SER A 87 4.91 5.69 -16.77
CA SER A 87 5.51 6.96 -17.16
C SER A 87 4.66 8.15 -16.76
N SER A 88 3.34 8.08 -16.99
CA SER A 88 2.43 9.18 -16.65
C SER A 88 2.29 9.37 -15.15
N ILE A 89 2.34 8.28 -14.37
CA ILE A 89 2.32 8.36 -12.91
C ILE A 89 3.60 9.02 -12.40
N VAL A 90 4.75 8.59 -12.90
CA VAL A 90 6.06 9.17 -12.50
C VAL A 90 6.16 10.63 -12.92
N GLU A 91 5.66 11.00 -14.09
CA GLU A 91 5.60 12.40 -14.53
C GLU A 91 4.79 13.30 -13.59
N GLU A 92 3.74 12.76 -12.95
CA GLU A 92 3.00 13.50 -11.90
C GLU A 92 3.78 13.57 -10.57
N TRP A 93 4.59 12.55 -10.25
CA TRP A 93 5.37 12.51 -9.00
C TRP A 93 6.64 13.39 -9.04
N ILE A 94 7.31 13.47 -10.19
CA ILE A 94 8.58 14.20 -10.36
C ILE A 94 8.49 15.67 -9.92
N PRO A 95 7.48 16.47 -10.31
CA PRO A 95 7.38 17.87 -9.86
C PRO A 95 7.25 18.00 -8.35
N LEU A 96 6.40 17.16 -7.72
CA LEU A 96 6.23 17.16 -6.27
C LEU A 96 7.55 16.86 -5.55
N TRP A 97 8.28 15.84 -6.04
CA TRP A 97 9.58 15.45 -5.49
C TRP A 97 10.66 16.50 -5.74
N ARG A 98 10.79 17.01 -6.98
CA ARG A 98 11.82 17.98 -7.37
C ARG A 98 11.70 19.31 -6.64
N GLU A 99 10.48 19.77 -6.45
CA GLU A 99 10.17 21.03 -5.76
C GLU A 99 10.18 20.90 -4.24
N ASN A 100 10.56 19.73 -3.72
CA ASN A 100 10.59 19.44 -2.28
C ASN A 100 9.24 19.71 -1.57
N ARG A 101 8.15 19.41 -2.25
CA ARG A 101 6.77 19.59 -1.75
C ARG A 101 6.15 18.32 -1.19
N MET A 102 6.91 17.22 -1.13
CA MET A 102 6.48 16.04 -0.40
C MET A 102 6.42 16.35 1.10
N ILE A 103 5.38 15.85 1.76
CA ILE A 103 5.18 16.02 3.21
C ILE A 103 6.35 15.42 3.99
N GLU A 104 6.85 14.29 3.55
CA GLU A 104 8.05 13.63 4.06
C GLU A 104 8.86 13.04 2.91
N ARG A 105 10.15 12.89 3.10
CA ARG A 105 11.01 12.19 2.17
C ARG A 105 10.89 10.68 2.40
N LEU A 106 10.67 9.95 1.31
CA LEU A 106 10.66 8.49 1.28
C LEU A 106 11.89 8.06 0.48
N ASN A 107 12.82 7.36 1.12
CA ASN A 107 14.13 7.03 0.53
C ASN A 107 14.02 6.21 -0.76
N ASP A 108 13.08 5.27 -0.80
CA ASP A 108 12.73 4.46 -1.96
C ASP A 108 12.22 5.30 -3.13
N VAL A 109 11.34 6.26 -2.87
CA VAL A 109 10.85 7.21 -3.87
C VAL A 109 11.96 8.15 -4.31
N ASP A 110 12.79 8.65 -3.41
CA ASP A 110 13.95 9.51 -3.72
C ASP A 110 14.92 8.78 -4.68
N GLY A 111 15.23 7.53 -4.39
CA GLY A 111 16.06 6.68 -5.24
C GLY A 111 15.44 6.44 -6.62
N ALA A 112 14.13 6.11 -6.65
CA ALA A 112 13.40 5.85 -7.88
C ALA A 112 13.33 7.10 -8.77
N MET A 113 12.92 8.25 -8.23
CA MET A 113 12.81 9.50 -8.99
C MET A 113 14.16 9.97 -9.53
N SER A 114 15.22 9.84 -8.73
CA SER A 114 16.58 10.17 -9.17
C SER A 114 17.06 9.31 -10.33
N ARG A 115 16.74 8.01 -10.31
CA ARG A 115 17.08 7.09 -11.41
C ARG A 115 16.24 7.36 -12.66
N TRP A 116 14.95 7.56 -12.49
CA TRP A 116 14.03 7.88 -13.59
C TRP A 116 14.49 9.13 -14.37
N LEU A 117 14.90 10.17 -13.68
CA LEU A 117 15.40 11.39 -14.31
C LEU A 117 16.71 11.18 -15.09
N ARG A 118 17.56 10.24 -14.68
CA ARG A 118 18.82 9.95 -15.38
C ARG A 118 18.64 9.05 -16.59
N GLN A 119 17.69 8.10 -16.55
CA GLN A 119 17.56 7.02 -17.53
C GLN A 119 16.31 7.16 -18.41
N GLY A 120 15.40 8.08 -18.07
CA GLY A 120 14.15 8.27 -18.79
C GLY A 120 13.15 7.13 -18.59
N SER A 121 12.08 7.16 -19.39
CA SER A 121 10.96 6.22 -19.30
C SER A 121 11.29 4.77 -19.72
N SER A 122 12.47 4.49 -20.22
CA SER A 122 12.94 3.12 -20.51
C SER A 122 13.51 2.38 -19.29
N ALA A 123 13.38 2.95 -18.14
CA ALA A 123 13.98 2.52 -16.89
C ALA A 123 13.20 1.39 -16.17
N ARG A 124 13.02 0.25 -16.85
CA ARG A 124 13.01 -1.02 -16.14
C ARG A 124 14.40 -1.16 -15.51
N GLY A 125 14.47 -1.10 -14.18
CA GLY A 125 15.76 -1.06 -13.46
C GLY A 125 15.98 0.24 -12.70
N CYS A 126 15.01 1.17 -12.69
CA CYS A 126 15.03 2.34 -11.82
C CYS A 126 14.51 2.05 -10.41
N ALA A 127 14.07 0.83 -10.16
CA ALA A 127 13.56 0.41 -8.87
C ALA A 127 14.66 0.35 -7.81
N CYS A 128 14.28 0.48 -6.54
CA CYS A 128 15.19 0.30 -5.42
C CYS A 128 15.80 -1.10 -5.44
N PRO A 129 17.08 -1.24 -5.09
CA PRO A 129 17.72 -2.54 -4.99
C PRO A 129 16.98 -3.44 -4.00
N PRO A 130 17.07 -4.79 -4.18
CA PRO A 130 16.56 -5.74 -3.19
C PRO A 130 17.12 -5.44 -1.79
N GLY A 131 16.25 -5.54 -0.77
CA GLY A 131 16.60 -5.27 0.63
C GLY A 131 16.36 -3.82 1.09
N GLU A 132 15.90 -2.93 0.22
CA GLU A 132 15.33 -1.63 0.62
C GLU A 132 13.81 -1.78 0.76
N ASP A 133 13.36 -2.13 1.94
CA ASP A 133 11.95 -2.35 2.29
C ASP A 133 11.29 -1.03 2.71
N GLY A 134 10.48 -0.50 1.83
CA GLY A 134 9.66 0.68 2.12
C GLY A 134 8.16 0.36 2.08
N ALA A 135 7.45 0.73 3.14
CA ALA A 135 5.99 0.64 3.19
C ALA A 135 5.29 1.51 2.12
N SER A 136 6.02 2.43 1.48
CA SER A 136 5.51 3.28 0.40
C SER A 136 5.06 2.48 -0.83
N ALA A 137 5.63 1.29 -1.04
CA ALA A 137 5.21 0.38 -2.11
C ALA A 137 3.72 -0.01 -2.00
N LEU A 138 3.15 -0.07 -0.78
CA LEU A 138 1.73 -0.40 -0.55
C LEU A 138 0.74 0.58 -1.21
N ILE A 139 1.18 1.77 -1.62
CA ILE A 139 0.37 2.70 -2.41
C ILE A 139 -0.08 2.04 -3.71
N CYS A 140 0.81 1.27 -4.34
CA CYS A 140 0.52 0.57 -5.59
C CYS A 140 -0.57 -0.47 -5.40
N SER A 141 -0.60 -1.17 -4.27
CA SER A 141 -1.62 -2.17 -3.95
C SER A 141 -3.03 -1.58 -3.95
N LEU A 142 -3.20 -0.41 -3.32
CA LEU A 142 -4.50 0.25 -3.27
C LEU A 142 -4.95 0.69 -4.66
N LEU A 143 -4.06 1.31 -5.44
CA LEU A 143 -4.39 1.78 -6.79
C LEU A 143 -4.82 0.63 -7.70
N VAL A 144 -4.02 -0.43 -7.73
CA VAL A 144 -4.25 -1.57 -8.62
C VAL A 144 -5.44 -2.39 -8.15
N GLY A 145 -5.55 -2.65 -6.83
CA GLY A 145 -6.68 -3.37 -6.26
C GLY A 145 -8.03 -2.68 -6.50
N LEU A 146 -8.03 -1.34 -6.54
CA LEU A 146 -9.22 -0.57 -6.91
C LEU A 146 -9.47 -0.62 -8.42
N TRP A 147 -8.47 -0.34 -9.24
CA TRP A 147 -8.63 -0.19 -10.68
C TRP A 147 -8.91 -1.51 -11.39
N CYS A 148 -8.21 -2.57 -11.01
CA CYS A 148 -8.30 -3.89 -11.64
C CYS A 148 -9.15 -4.89 -10.81
N HIS A 149 -10.09 -4.40 -9.98
CA HIS A 149 -10.85 -5.21 -9.03
C HIS A 149 -11.68 -6.34 -9.67
N ASP A 150 -12.04 -6.22 -10.92
CA ASP A 150 -12.84 -7.17 -11.71
C ASP A 150 -12.03 -8.02 -12.70
N SER A 151 -10.71 -7.83 -12.75
CA SER A 151 -9.80 -8.58 -13.63
C SER A 151 -8.53 -9.02 -12.89
N PRO A 152 -8.47 -10.26 -12.38
CA PRO A 152 -7.27 -10.78 -11.72
C PRO A 152 -6.03 -10.79 -12.61
N GLU A 153 -6.19 -10.98 -13.91
CA GLU A 153 -5.09 -10.97 -14.88
C GLU A 153 -4.47 -9.58 -14.99
N GLU A 154 -5.31 -8.55 -15.19
CA GLU A 154 -4.86 -7.17 -15.24
C GLU A 154 -4.29 -6.70 -13.89
N LEU A 155 -4.86 -7.18 -12.77
CA LEU A 155 -4.34 -6.89 -11.44
C LEU A 155 -2.91 -7.37 -11.29
N ASN A 156 -2.64 -8.63 -11.65
CA ASN A 156 -1.31 -9.23 -11.54
C ASN A 156 -0.28 -8.52 -12.44
N GLU A 157 -0.65 -8.17 -13.67
CA GLU A 157 0.22 -7.46 -14.58
C GLU A 157 0.53 -6.04 -14.09
N ASN A 158 -0.49 -5.29 -13.69
CA ASN A 158 -0.33 -3.89 -13.31
C ASN A 158 0.34 -3.72 -11.95
N ILE A 159 0.13 -4.65 -10.99
CA ILE A 159 0.78 -4.54 -9.68
C ILE A 159 2.29 -4.72 -9.80
N ASP A 160 2.73 -5.65 -10.64
CA ASP A 160 4.15 -5.88 -10.89
C ASP A 160 4.81 -4.65 -11.53
N ARG A 161 4.16 -4.09 -12.55
CA ARG A 161 4.62 -2.91 -13.26
C ARG A 161 4.71 -1.69 -12.35
N LEU A 162 3.68 -1.40 -11.56
CA LEU A 162 3.66 -0.25 -10.66
C LEU A 162 4.65 -0.37 -9.52
N THR A 163 4.73 -1.55 -8.88
CA THR A 163 5.67 -1.77 -7.79
C THR A 163 7.11 -1.60 -8.26
N SER A 164 7.42 -2.03 -9.48
CA SER A 164 8.75 -1.91 -10.05
C SER A 164 9.23 -0.47 -10.30
N ILE A 165 8.36 0.54 -10.21
CA ILE A 165 8.77 1.95 -10.24
C ILE A 165 9.72 2.25 -9.07
N THR A 166 9.42 1.72 -7.89
CA THR A 166 10.12 2.00 -6.65
C THR A 166 10.87 0.80 -6.07
N HIS A 167 10.38 -0.43 -6.28
CA HIS A 167 10.88 -1.65 -5.64
C HIS A 167 11.06 -2.80 -6.65
N GLU A 168 12.24 -3.41 -6.64
CA GLU A 168 12.54 -4.64 -7.39
C GLU A 168 12.53 -5.89 -6.51
N ASP A 169 12.52 -5.73 -5.19
CA ASP A 169 12.53 -6.83 -4.24
C ASP A 169 11.32 -7.75 -4.44
N PRO A 170 11.54 -9.07 -4.69
CA PRO A 170 10.45 -10.01 -4.91
C PRO A 170 9.48 -10.08 -3.73
N LYS A 171 9.96 -9.97 -2.48
CA LYS A 171 9.11 -9.99 -1.28
C LYS A 171 8.16 -8.78 -1.27
N VAL A 172 8.67 -7.58 -1.57
CA VAL A 172 7.86 -6.37 -1.66
C VAL A 172 6.81 -6.49 -2.77
N ARG A 173 7.19 -7.02 -3.93
CA ARG A 173 6.27 -7.26 -5.06
C ARG A 173 5.19 -8.28 -4.71
N ALA A 174 5.55 -9.37 -4.04
CA ALA A 174 4.60 -10.41 -3.58
C ALA A 174 3.61 -9.85 -2.54
N VAL A 175 4.09 -9.08 -1.56
CA VAL A 175 3.21 -8.41 -0.58
C VAL A 175 2.25 -7.45 -1.27
N ASN A 176 2.71 -6.67 -2.25
CA ASN A 176 1.84 -5.77 -3.01
C ASN A 176 0.78 -6.53 -3.82
N ALA A 177 1.14 -7.66 -4.43
CA ALA A 177 0.18 -8.50 -5.15
C ALA A 177 -0.89 -9.07 -4.22
N ALA A 178 -0.48 -9.60 -3.07
CA ALA A 178 -1.38 -10.08 -2.03
C ALA A 178 -2.35 -9.00 -1.56
N MET A 179 -1.83 -7.81 -1.21
CA MET A 179 -2.65 -6.69 -0.72
C MET A 179 -3.61 -6.16 -1.79
N ALA A 180 -3.18 -6.05 -3.05
CA ALA A 180 -4.06 -5.65 -4.15
C ALA A 180 -5.21 -6.66 -4.33
N THR A 181 -4.92 -7.95 -4.21
CA THR A 181 -5.92 -9.03 -4.28
C THR A 181 -6.91 -8.94 -3.11
N VAL A 182 -6.44 -8.69 -1.89
CA VAL A 182 -7.32 -8.45 -0.72
C VAL A 182 -8.26 -7.27 -0.96
N ILE A 183 -7.74 -6.16 -1.49
CA ILE A 183 -8.53 -4.96 -1.77
C ILE A 183 -9.60 -5.26 -2.84
N ALA A 184 -9.22 -5.91 -3.93
CA ALA A 184 -10.14 -6.30 -4.99
C ALA A 184 -11.24 -7.25 -4.46
N HIS A 185 -10.87 -8.22 -3.63
CA HIS A 185 -11.82 -9.14 -2.99
C HIS A 185 -12.81 -8.37 -2.09
N CYS A 186 -12.33 -7.47 -1.25
CA CYS A 186 -13.18 -6.64 -0.38
C CYS A 186 -14.13 -5.72 -1.17
N LEU A 187 -13.78 -5.34 -2.39
CA LEU A 187 -14.65 -4.53 -3.25
C LEU A 187 -15.77 -5.34 -3.89
N THR A 188 -15.47 -6.56 -4.29
CA THR A 188 -16.36 -7.37 -5.13
C THR A 188 -17.27 -8.29 -4.31
N HIS A 189 -16.83 -8.77 -3.15
CA HIS A 189 -17.58 -9.72 -2.33
C HIS A 189 -18.45 -9.02 -1.28
N HIS A 190 -19.63 -9.57 -1.04
CA HIS A 190 -20.59 -9.00 -0.09
C HIS A 190 -20.28 -9.39 1.36
N GLU A 191 -19.85 -10.63 1.53
CA GLU A 191 -19.38 -11.21 2.78
C GLU A 191 -17.90 -11.51 2.65
N ILE A 192 -17.15 -11.18 3.68
CA ILE A 192 -15.71 -11.42 3.72
C ILE A 192 -15.48 -12.69 4.54
N VAL A 193 -15.12 -13.76 3.86
CA VAL A 193 -14.69 -15.00 4.48
C VAL A 193 -13.16 -14.98 4.56
N LEU A 194 -12.62 -14.89 5.77
CA LEU A 194 -11.19 -14.68 5.98
C LEU A 194 -10.33 -15.74 5.27
N GLY A 195 -10.74 -17.02 5.30
CA GLY A 195 -10.00 -18.09 4.62
C GLY A 195 -9.88 -17.84 3.10
N GLU A 196 -11.01 -17.52 2.45
CA GLU A 196 -11.02 -17.25 0.99
C GLU A 196 -10.15 -16.05 0.62
N VAL A 197 -10.15 -15.01 1.44
CA VAL A 197 -9.31 -13.81 1.24
C VAL A 197 -7.83 -14.17 1.35
N LEU A 198 -7.45 -14.93 2.40
CA LEU A 198 -6.07 -15.32 2.63
C LEU A 198 -5.57 -16.30 1.56
N ASP A 199 -6.39 -17.25 1.13
CA ASP A 199 -6.05 -18.19 0.06
C ASP A 199 -5.83 -17.46 -1.27
N SER A 200 -6.68 -16.51 -1.59
CA SER A 200 -6.53 -15.67 -2.79
C SER A 200 -5.26 -14.81 -2.73
N ALA A 201 -4.98 -14.21 -1.57
CA ALA A 201 -3.80 -13.39 -1.34
C ALA A 201 -2.51 -14.22 -1.41
N ALA A 202 -2.50 -15.41 -0.77
CA ALA A 202 -1.37 -16.33 -0.84
C ALA A 202 -1.11 -16.81 -2.27
N THR A 203 -2.17 -17.16 -3.03
CA THR A 203 -2.05 -17.54 -4.44
C THR A 203 -1.44 -16.42 -5.29
N ALA A 204 -1.81 -15.17 -5.04
CA ALA A 204 -1.24 -14.03 -5.75
C ALA A 204 0.25 -13.82 -5.39
N ALA A 205 0.61 -13.99 -4.12
CA ALA A 205 2.00 -13.88 -3.65
C ALA A 205 2.89 -15.00 -4.18
N ASP A 206 2.41 -16.23 -4.19
CA ASP A 206 3.16 -17.44 -4.58
C ASP A 206 3.71 -17.38 -6.02
N ARG A 207 3.06 -16.64 -6.89
CA ARG A 207 3.54 -16.38 -8.26
C ARG A 207 4.86 -15.63 -8.32
N ILE A 208 5.23 -14.95 -7.24
CA ILE A 208 6.39 -14.05 -7.15
C ILE A 208 7.36 -14.54 -6.09
N ASP A 209 6.87 -14.86 -4.90
CA ASP A 209 7.68 -15.30 -3.75
C ASP A 209 6.88 -16.24 -2.85
N SER A 210 7.29 -17.51 -2.80
CA SER A 210 6.60 -18.55 -2.04
C SER A 210 6.70 -18.35 -0.52
N LEU A 211 7.79 -17.72 -0.02
CA LEU A 211 7.94 -17.45 1.43
C LEU A 211 6.91 -16.44 1.92
N VAL A 212 6.56 -15.47 1.08
CA VAL A 212 5.47 -14.53 1.39
C VAL A 212 4.13 -15.26 1.41
N ALA A 213 3.89 -16.15 0.45
CA ALA A 213 2.68 -16.97 0.41
C ALA A 213 2.54 -17.86 1.65
N ASP A 214 3.61 -18.55 2.04
CA ASP A 214 3.66 -19.35 3.26
C ASP A 214 3.36 -18.52 4.51
N SER A 215 3.93 -17.31 4.59
CA SER A 215 3.67 -16.38 5.69
C SER A 215 2.20 -15.98 5.79
N ILE A 216 1.54 -15.76 4.64
CA ILE A 216 0.10 -15.45 4.60
C ILE A 216 -0.73 -16.65 5.07
N GLN A 217 -0.38 -17.86 4.66
CA GLN A 217 -1.09 -19.09 5.08
C GLN A 217 -0.95 -19.39 6.57
N MET A 218 0.08 -18.87 7.24
CA MET A 218 0.25 -18.99 8.69
C MET A 218 -0.69 -18.06 9.49
N ILE A 219 -1.25 -17.01 8.90
CA ILE A 219 -2.06 -16.01 9.60
C ILE A 219 -3.21 -16.60 10.41
N PRO A 220 -4.02 -17.57 9.91
CA PRO A 220 -5.10 -18.15 10.69
C PRO A 220 -4.65 -18.76 12.03
N GLY A 221 -3.50 -19.44 12.03
CA GLY A 221 -2.91 -20.01 13.23
C GLY A 221 -2.43 -18.93 14.22
N MET A 222 -2.01 -17.79 13.73
CA MET A 222 -1.52 -16.68 14.55
C MET A 222 -2.63 -15.92 15.28
N LEU A 223 -3.87 -15.96 14.76
CA LEU A 223 -5.02 -15.26 15.39
C LEU A 223 -5.32 -15.78 16.80
N THR A 224 -4.85 -16.96 17.14
CA THR A 224 -5.00 -17.56 18.50
C THR A 224 -3.84 -17.22 19.43
N LEU A 225 -2.78 -16.61 18.93
CA LEU A 225 -1.58 -16.27 19.68
C LEU A 225 -1.71 -14.87 20.28
N ASN A 226 -0.95 -14.63 21.36
CA ASN A 226 -0.73 -13.27 21.80
C ASN A 226 0.21 -12.52 20.82
N GLU A 227 0.20 -11.21 20.86
CA GLU A 227 0.97 -10.35 19.93
C GLU A 227 2.46 -10.70 19.86
N LYS A 228 3.09 -11.04 21.00
CA LYS A 228 4.51 -11.34 21.05
C LYS A 228 4.84 -12.66 20.34
N ASP A 229 4.04 -13.68 20.56
CA ASP A 229 4.26 -15.01 19.97
C ASP A 229 3.96 -15.00 18.48
N ALA A 230 2.89 -14.31 18.06
CA ALA A 230 2.60 -14.09 16.65
C ALA A 230 3.76 -13.38 15.91
N PHE A 231 4.33 -12.33 16.55
CA PHE A 231 5.46 -11.61 15.98
C PHE A 231 6.72 -12.48 15.88
N LEU A 232 7.01 -13.30 16.90
CA LEU A 232 8.17 -14.22 16.88
C LEU A 232 8.02 -15.27 15.78
N GLN A 233 6.80 -15.77 15.56
CA GLN A 233 6.53 -16.74 14.51
C GLN A 233 6.71 -16.12 13.11
N LEU A 234 6.25 -14.90 12.89
CA LEU A 234 6.49 -14.18 11.63
C LEU A 234 7.97 -13.90 11.37
N ALA A 235 8.72 -13.54 12.42
CA ALA A 235 10.15 -13.27 12.29
C ALA A 235 10.97 -14.53 11.93
N SER A 236 10.50 -15.72 12.32
CA SER A 236 11.18 -16.99 12.02
C SER A 236 11.00 -17.50 10.59
N VAL A 237 10.09 -16.93 9.81
CA VAL A 237 9.86 -17.33 8.40
C VAL A 237 10.90 -16.74 7.44
N GLY A 238 11.69 -15.76 7.90
CA GLY A 238 12.68 -15.05 7.09
C GLY A 238 14.13 -15.54 7.25
N ASP A 239 14.37 -16.48 8.16
CA ASP A 239 15.67 -17.12 8.41
C ASP A 239 15.75 -18.46 7.64
#